data_35d6e7ed1e99bf498d1343910e2e43c2
#
_entry.id   35d6e7ed1e99bf498d1343910e2e43c2
#
_cell.length_a   1.000
_cell.length_b   1.000
_cell.length_c   1.000
_cell.angle_alpha   90.00
_cell.angle_beta   90.00
_cell.angle_gamma   90.00
#
_symmetry.space_group_name_H-M   'P 1'
#
loop_
_entity.id
_entity.type
_entity.pdbx_description
1 polymer ?
#
loop_
_entity_poly.entity_id
_entity_poly.type
_entity_poly.pdbx_seq_one_letter_code
_entity_poly.pdbx_strand_id
1 'polypeptide(L)'
;EDLESLKKGLPNLERHLNNMKKFGLPTICNINIFSSDTKNELELLENWLNEKGFKFALNDAYSKGAEGAIDIAKLAVETIDENNSSFHPLYTKDMKLADKINLICKEIYGAKNVIYSEKALAQLSEYEEKYSDFYVCMAKTPLSFSDDPKLKGAPDNFDIHIKRINLSHGAKFI
;
A
#
# COMPACT_ATOMS: atom_id res chain seq x y z
N GLU A 1 1.81 -26.30 -4.49
CA GLU A 1 2.97 -25.57 -3.95
C GLU A 1 3.77 -24.93 -5.08
N ASP A 2 4.04 -23.63 -4.99
CA ASP A 2 4.87 -22.89 -5.94
C ASP A 2 5.73 -21.84 -5.24
N LEU A 3 6.83 -22.29 -4.64
CA LEU A 3 7.76 -21.44 -3.89
C LEU A 3 8.44 -20.37 -4.77
N GLU A 4 8.65 -20.64 -6.06
CA GLU A 4 9.28 -19.70 -6.96
C GLU A 4 8.34 -18.55 -7.32
N SER A 5 7.06 -18.81 -7.52
CA SER A 5 6.06 -17.77 -7.72
C SER A 5 5.86 -16.94 -6.44
N LEU A 6 5.86 -17.59 -5.26
CA LEU A 6 5.80 -16.90 -3.97
C LEU A 6 6.98 -15.93 -3.80
N LYS A 7 8.22 -16.39 -4.04
CA LYS A 7 9.41 -15.53 -3.98
C LYS A 7 9.31 -14.32 -4.91
N LYS A 8 8.81 -14.51 -6.14
CA LYS A 8 8.61 -13.40 -7.09
C LYS A 8 7.57 -12.38 -6.60
N GLY A 9 6.63 -12.80 -5.76
CA GLY A 9 5.63 -11.92 -5.15
C GLY A 9 6.11 -11.12 -3.95
N LEU A 10 7.16 -11.55 -3.25
CA LEU A 10 7.65 -10.91 -2.02
C LEU A 10 8.01 -9.43 -2.17
N PRO A 11 8.60 -8.94 -3.27
CA PRO A 11 8.85 -7.51 -3.46
C PRO A 11 7.58 -6.65 -3.40
N ASN A 12 6.43 -7.20 -3.82
CA ASN A 12 5.15 -6.50 -3.71
C ASN A 12 4.73 -6.33 -2.24
N LEU A 13 4.84 -7.39 -1.44
CA LEU A 13 4.60 -7.34 0.00
C LEU A 13 5.55 -6.37 0.70
N GLU A 14 6.85 -6.45 0.38
CA GLU A 14 7.87 -5.56 0.94
C GLU A 14 7.54 -4.08 0.70
N ARG A 15 7.11 -3.73 -0.51
CA ARG A 15 6.71 -2.38 -0.86
C ARG A 15 5.51 -1.91 -0.03
N HIS A 16 4.49 -2.75 0.16
CA HIS A 16 3.34 -2.42 0.99
C HIS A 16 3.72 -2.18 2.45
N LEU A 17 4.52 -3.07 3.04
CA LEU A 17 4.98 -2.93 4.44
C LEU A 17 5.83 -1.67 4.64
N ASN A 18 6.74 -1.40 3.71
CA ASN A 18 7.57 -0.19 3.76
C ASN A 18 6.76 1.09 3.52
N ASN A 19 5.70 1.04 2.72
CA ASN A 19 4.81 2.19 2.53
C ASN A 19 4.11 2.59 3.84
N MET A 20 3.71 1.63 4.67
CA MET A 20 3.11 1.93 5.97
C MET A 20 4.11 2.62 6.92
N LYS A 21 5.38 2.21 6.89
CA LYS A 21 6.43 2.86 7.69
C LYS A 21 6.62 4.34 7.34
N LYS A 22 6.34 4.74 6.08
CA LYS A 22 6.43 6.15 5.64
C LYS A 22 5.44 7.07 6.34
N PHE A 23 4.41 6.52 6.96
CA PHE A 23 3.45 7.28 7.78
C PHE A 23 3.83 7.31 9.27
N GLY A 24 5.01 6.82 9.64
CA GLY A 24 5.47 6.78 11.02
C GLY A 24 4.68 5.80 11.90
N LEU A 25 4.07 4.79 11.29
CA LEU A 25 3.29 3.78 12.00
C LEU A 25 4.06 2.46 12.12
N PRO A 26 4.03 1.80 13.29
CA PRO A 26 4.48 0.42 13.40
C PRO A 26 3.58 -0.46 12.54
N THR A 27 4.17 -1.41 11.84
CA THR A 27 3.49 -2.23 10.84
C THR A 27 3.58 -3.70 11.20
N ILE A 28 2.46 -4.39 11.14
CA ILE A 28 2.34 -5.85 11.37
C ILE A 28 1.82 -6.49 10.08
N CYS A 29 2.45 -7.58 9.66
CA CYS A 29 1.96 -8.41 8.57
C CYS A 29 1.03 -9.50 9.14
N ASN A 30 -0.25 -9.46 8.77
CA ASN A 30 -1.22 -10.50 9.09
C ASN A 30 -1.24 -11.54 7.96
N ILE A 31 -0.82 -12.77 8.24
CA ILE A 31 -0.80 -13.86 7.25
C ILE A 31 -2.07 -14.69 7.41
N ASN A 32 -3.04 -14.48 6.54
CA ASN A 32 -4.25 -15.32 6.50
C ASN A 32 -3.91 -16.69 5.93
N ILE A 33 -4.18 -17.73 6.71
CA ILE A 33 -3.95 -19.13 6.33
C ILE A 33 -5.17 -19.67 5.60
N PHE A 34 -4.94 -20.32 4.47
CA PHE A 34 -5.94 -21.05 3.70
C PHE A 34 -5.64 -22.55 3.72
N SER A 35 -6.66 -23.37 3.57
CA SER A 35 -6.52 -24.84 3.56
C SER A 35 -5.66 -25.39 2.42
N SER A 36 -5.42 -24.57 1.39
CA SER A 36 -4.54 -24.89 0.25
C SER A 36 -3.08 -24.53 0.49
N ASP A 37 -2.77 -23.77 1.54
CA ASP A 37 -1.40 -23.32 1.80
C ASP A 37 -0.57 -24.48 2.32
N THR A 38 0.63 -24.61 1.80
CA THR A 38 1.57 -25.65 2.24
C THR A 38 2.44 -25.12 3.38
N LYS A 39 2.94 -26.06 4.17
CA LYS A 39 3.87 -25.73 5.26
C LYS A 39 5.12 -25.03 4.73
N ASN A 40 5.67 -25.46 3.60
CA ASN A 40 6.87 -24.88 3.02
C ASN A 40 6.64 -23.43 2.54
N GLU A 41 5.44 -23.11 2.00
CA GLU A 41 5.09 -21.74 1.60
C GLU A 41 4.99 -20.81 2.81
N LEU A 42 4.35 -21.27 3.88
CA LEU A 42 4.27 -20.50 5.13
C LEU A 42 5.65 -20.29 5.74
N GLU A 43 6.47 -21.35 5.89
CA GLU A 43 7.83 -21.25 6.42
C GLU A 43 8.72 -20.31 5.58
N LEU A 44 8.60 -20.34 4.25
CA LEU A 44 9.34 -19.43 3.38
C LEU A 44 8.97 -17.97 3.67
N LEU A 45 7.67 -17.68 3.80
CA LEU A 45 7.17 -16.33 4.07
C LEU A 45 7.58 -15.85 5.46
N GLU A 46 7.44 -16.69 6.48
CA GLU A 46 7.85 -16.38 7.86
C GLU A 46 9.35 -16.09 7.96
N ASN A 47 10.19 -16.94 7.35
CA ASN A 47 11.63 -16.75 7.34
C ASN A 47 12.00 -15.44 6.65
N TRP A 48 11.39 -15.14 5.51
CA TRP A 48 11.62 -13.90 4.78
C TRP A 48 11.21 -12.66 5.59
N LEU A 49 10.05 -12.69 6.26
CA LEU A 49 9.60 -11.59 7.12
C LEU A 49 10.54 -11.37 8.30
N ASN A 50 11.03 -12.45 8.92
CA ASN A 50 12.04 -12.40 9.98
C ASN A 50 13.35 -11.78 9.50
N GLU A 51 13.88 -12.22 8.36
CA GLU A 51 15.11 -11.68 7.76
C GLU A 51 14.98 -10.17 7.45
N LYS A 52 13.78 -9.72 7.03
CA LYS A 52 13.50 -8.32 6.76
C LYS A 52 13.16 -7.49 8.01
N GLY A 53 13.03 -8.13 9.17
CA GLY A 53 12.70 -7.47 10.44
C GLY A 53 11.27 -6.93 10.51
N PHE A 54 10.32 -7.58 9.81
CA PHE A 54 8.91 -7.27 9.91
C PHE A 54 8.23 -8.09 11.00
N LYS A 55 7.38 -7.47 11.80
CA LYS A 55 6.48 -8.16 12.72
C LYS A 55 5.37 -8.83 11.93
N PHE A 56 5.04 -10.05 12.28
CA PHE A 56 3.96 -10.80 11.65
C PHE A 56 3.33 -11.81 12.60
N ALA A 57 2.13 -12.26 12.26
CA ALA A 57 1.50 -13.41 12.88
C ALA A 57 0.65 -14.18 11.86
N LEU A 58 0.53 -15.47 12.06
CA LEU A 58 -0.39 -16.34 11.35
C LEU A 58 -1.81 -16.13 11.87
N ASN A 59 -2.78 -16.14 10.96
CA ASN A 59 -4.19 -15.95 11.27
C ASN A 59 -5.03 -17.02 10.59
N ASP A 60 -5.59 -17.92 11.38
CA ASP A 60 -6.49 -19.00 10.95
C ASP A 60 -7.93 -18.77 11.45
N ALA A 61 -8.33 -17.50 11.51
CA ALA A 61 -9.68 -17.13 11.97
C ALA A 61 -10.79 -17.69 11.08
N TYR A 62 -10.51 -17.95 9.81
CA TYR A 62 -11.47 -18.54 8.89
C TYR A 62 -11.89 -19.96 9.34
N SER A 63 -10.92 -20.77 9.74
CA SER A 63 -11.17 -22.17 10.16
C SER A 63 -11.49 -22.31 11.65
N LYS A 64 -10.88 -21.47 12.50
CA LYS A 64 -10.92 -21.61 13.97
C LYS A 64 -11.67 -20.48 14.70
N GLY A 65 -12.24 -19.53 13.95
CA GLY A 65 -12.90 -18.38 14.56
C GLY A 65 -11.92 -17.54 15.38
N ALA A 66 -12.38 -17.02 16.51
CA ALA A 66 -11.59 -16.13 17.37
C ALA A 66 -10.27 -16.76 17.87
N GLU A 67 -10.24 -18.06 18.09
CA GLU A 67 -9.04 -18.78 18.52
C GLU A 67 -7.91 -18.68 17.49
N GLY A 68 -8.26 -18.71 16.19
CA GLY A 68 -7.30 -18.57 15.10
C GLY A 68 -6.70 -17.17 14.97
N ALA A 69 -7.26 -16.15 15.63
CA ALA A 69 -6.81 -14.76 15.60
C ALA A 69 -6.06 -14.32 16.87
N ILE A 70 -5.87 -15.22 17.86
CA ILE A 70 -5.26 -14.84 19.15
C ILE A 70 -3.85 -14.27 18.98
N ASP A 71 -3.03 -14.87 18.14
CA ASP A 71 -1.63 -14.47 18.01
C ASP A 71 -1.51 -13.10 17.34
N ILE A 72 -2.30 -12.81 16.30
CA ILE A 72 -2.31 -11.48 15.69
C ILE A 72 -2.86 -10.43 16.65
N ALA A 73 -3.85 -10.77 17.48
CA ALA A 73 -4.39 -9.87 18.49
C ALA A 73 -3.36 -9.53 19.58
N LYS A 74 -2.63 -10.54 20.09
CA LYS A 74 -1.54 -10.31 21.05
C LYS A 74 -0.44 -9.44 20.46
N LEU A 75 0.02 -9.75 19.24
CA LEU A 75 1.05 -8.97 18.55
C LEU A 75 0.61 -7.52 18.33
N ALA A 76 -0.68 -7.28 18.04
CA ALA A 76 -1.22 -5.93 17.90
C ALA A 76 -1.16 -5.17 19.24
N VAL A 77 -1.57 -5.79 20.36
CA VAL A 77 -1.50 -5.18 21.70
C VAL A 77 -0.05 -4.86 22.07
N GLU A 78 0.86 -5.83 21.93
CA GLU A 78 2.28 -5.63 22.21
C GLU A 78 2.87 -4.48 21.37
N THR A 79 2.51 -4.40 20.10
CA THR A 79 3.00 -3.35 19.20
C THR A 79 2.44 -1.96 19.57
N ILE A 80 1.20 -1.89 20.08
CA ILE A 80 0.60 -0.67 20.60
C ILE A 80 1.31 -0.24 21.91
N ASP A 81 1.57 -1.20 22.81
CA ASP A 81 2.18 -0.94 24.12
C ASP A 81 3.64 -0.45 23.98
N GLU A 82 4.35 -0.83 22.93
CA GLU A 82 5.67 -0.27 22.61
C GLU A 82 5.65 1.23 22.33
N ASN A 83 4.50 1.80 22.01
CA ASN A 83 4.23 3.23 21.78
C ASN A 83 5.23 3.91 20.82
N ASN A 84 5.60 3.21 19.76
CA ASN A 84 6.55 3.67 18.75
C ASN A 84 5.90 4.43 17.58
N SER A 85 4.66 4.92 17.76
CA SER A 85 3.92 5.64 16.72
C SER A 85 4.33 7.11 16.68
N SER A 86 4.70 7.57 15.48
CA SER A 86 4.95 8.97 15.16
C SER A 86 4.21 9.37 13.89
N PHE A 87 2.91 9.10 13.87
CA PHE A 87 2.08 9.30 12.67
C PHE A 87 2.24 10.71 12.09
N HIS A 88 2.46 10.74 10.78
CA HIS A 88 2.42 11.97 9.99
C HIS A 88 1.84 11.65 8.60
N PRO A 89 1.09 12.57 8.00
CA PRO A 89 0.59 12.40 6.64
C PRO A 89 1.74 12.52 5.63
N LEU A 90 1.54 11.92 4.46
CA LEU A 90 2.53 11.97 3.38
C LEU A 90 2.73 13.39 2.83
N TYR A 91 1.69 14.23 2.89
CA TYR A 91 1.69 15.60 2.41
C TYR A 91 0.81 16.50 3.31
N THR A 92 1.00 17.81 3.23
CA THR A 92 0.18 18.78 3.92
C THR A 92 -0.99 19.27 3.05
N LYS A 93 -2.04 19.83 3.68
CA LYS A 93 -3.24 20.28 2.97
C LYS A 93 -2.97 21.41 1.97
N ASP A 94 -2.04 22.29 2.31
CA ASP A 94 -1.65 23.47 1.53
C ASP A 94 -0.80 23.15 0.30
N MET A 95 -0.33 21.91 0.17
CA MET A 95 0.38 21.45 -1.01
C MET A 95 -0.55 21.46 -2.22
N LYS A 96 -0.04 21.85 -3.42
CA LYS A 96 -0.79 21.82 -4.67
C LYS A 96 -1.26 20.42 -5.03
N LEU A 97 -2.41 20.30 -5.69
CA LEU A 97 -2.97 18.99 -6.07
C LEU A 97 -2.02 18.19 -6.97
N ALA A 98 -1.38 18.86 -7.93
CA ALA A 98 -0.37 18.22 -8.78
C ALA A 98 0.78 17.63 -7.96
N ASP A 99 1.25 18.36 -6.95
CA ASP A 99 2.36 17.92 -6.10
C ASP A 99 1.94 16.75 -5.20
N LYS A 100 0.70 16.77 -4.66
CA LYS A 100 0.13 15.64 -3.91
C LYS A 100 0.06 14.38 -4.76
N ILE A 101 -0.45 14.48 -5.99
CA ILE A 101 -0.53 13.35 -6.93
C ILE A 101 0.87 12.82 -7.26
N ASN A 102 1.79 13.70 -7.60
CA ASN A 102 3.17 13.33 -7.93
C ASN A 102 3.86 12.65 -6.75
N LEU A 103 3.66 13.16 -5.54
CA LEU A 103 4.24 12.60 -4.32
C LEU A 103 3.72 11.19 -4.05
N ILE A 104 2.40 10.96 -4.15
CA ILE A 104 1.80 9.63 -4.01
C ILE A 104 2.38 8.67 -5.06
N CYS A 105 2.43 9.09 -6.32
CA CYS A 105 2.94 8.25 -7.40
C CYS A 105 4.41 7.85 -7.17
N LYS A 106 5.24 8.77 -6.72
CA LYS A 106 6.67 8.52 -6.46
C LYS A 106 6.88 7.72 -5.18
N GLU A 107 6.32 8.20 -4.07
CA GLU A 107 6.61 7.64 -2.75
C GLU A 107 5.90 6.32 -2.49
N ILE A 108 4.63 6.20 -2.87
CA ILE A 108 3.83 5.01 -2.58
C ILE A 108 3.95 3.98 -3.71
N TYR A 109 3.80 4.42 -4.96
CA TYR A 109 3.86 3.50 -6.10
C TYR A 109 5.28 3.26 -6.63
N GLY A 110 6.21 4.18 -6.40
CA GLY A 110 7.58 4.07 -6.90
C GLY A 110 7.71 4.39 -8.39
N ALA A 111 6.79 5.19 -8.92
CA ALA A 111 6.83 5.63 -10.31
C ALA A 111 8.01 6.56 -10.57
N LYS A 112 8.59 6.46 -11.77
CA LYS A 112 9.63 7.35 -12.23
C LYS A 112 9.06 8.71 -12.63
N ASN A 113 7.98 8.71 -13.43
CA ASN A 113 7.29 9.90 -13.88
C ASN A 113 5.78 9.76 -13.72
N VAL A 114 5.10 10.90 -13.76
CA VAL A 114 3.64 10.99 -13.80
C VAL A 114 3.23 11.71 -15.07
N ILE A 115 2.46 11.05 -15.90
CA ILE A 115 2.02 11.54 -17.21
C ILE A 115 0.53 11.83 -17.15
N TYR A 116 0.15 13.05 -17.47
CA TYR A 116 -1.25 13.47 -17.44
C TYR A 116 -1.81 13.52 -18.86
N SER A 117 -3.02 12.99 -19.05
CA SER A 117 -3.79 13.23 -20.28
C SER A 117 -4.22 14.71 -20.36
N GLU A 118 -4.54 15.19 -21.55
CA GLU A 118 -5.07 16.56 -21.74
C GLU A 118 -6.31 16.81 -20.87
N LYS A 119 -7.20 15.80 -20.78
CA LYS A 119 -8.39 15.85 -19.93
C LYS A 119 -8.03 15.99 -18.45
N ALA A 120 -7.03 15.21 -17.99
CA ALA A 120 -6.59 15.28 -16.61
C ALA A 120 -5.95 16.62 -16.28
N LEU A 121 -5.18 17.20 -17.20
CA LEU A 121 -4.58 18.53 -17.03
C LEU A 121 -5.64 19.63 -16.92
N ALA A 122 -6.66 19.60 -17.76
CA ALA A 122 -7.77 20.57 -17.70
C ALA A 122 -8.53 20.45 -16.36
N GLN A 123 -8.83 19.23 -15.94
CA GLN A 123 -9.51 18.99 -14.65
C GLN A 123 -8.62 19.38 -13.44
N LEU A 124 -7.32 19.11 -13.52
CA LEU A 124 -6.37 19.51 -12.48
C LEU A 124 -6.34 21.03 -12.31
N SER A 125 -6.28 21.78 -13.42
CA SER A 125 -6.29 23.25 -13.40
C SER A 125 -7.57 23.80 -12.77
N GLU A 126 -8.73 23.25 -13.14
CA GLU A 126 -10.02 23.66 -12.57
C GLU A 126 -10.10 23.39 -11.06
N TYR A 127 -9.66 22.20 -10.62
CA TYR A 127 -9.79 21.79 -9.22
C TYR A 127 -8.71 22.41 -8.33
N GLU A 128 -7.55 22.72 -8.85
CA GLU A 128 -6.48 23.42 -8.12
C GLU A 128 -6.95 24.77 -7.57
N GLU A 129 -7.73 25.51 -8.37
CA GLU A 129 -8.23 26.83 -7.97
C GLU A 129 -9.26 26.75 -6.84
N LYS A 130 -10.10 25.70 -6.82
CA LYS A 130 -11.27 25.62 -5.93
C LYS A 130 -11.14 24.63 -4.78
N TYR A 131 -10.30 23.60 -4.92
CA TYR A 131 -10.26 22.42 -4.05
C TYR A 131 -8.83 21.99 -3.71
N SER A 132 -7.87 22.91 -3.71
CA SER A 132 -6.46 22.59 -3.42
C SER A 132 -6.26 21.97 -2.04
N ASP A 133 -7.15 22.25 -1.07
CA ASP A 133 -7.12 21.68 0.28
C ASP A 133 -7.70 20.27 0.39
N PHE A 134 -8.25 19.71 -0.71
CA PHE A 134 -8.82 18.35 -0.72
C PHE A 134 -7.70 17.30 -0.73
N TYR A 135 -8.04 16.14 -0.18
CA TYR A 135 -7.14 14.98 -0.20
C TYR A 135 -7.20 14.29 -1.56
N VAL A 136 -6.10 13.62 -1.91
CA VAL A 136 -6.01 12.84 -3.15
C VAL A 136 -6.21 11.36 -2.85
N CYS A 137 -7.13 10.72 -3.60
CA CYS A 137 -7.33 9.29 -3.60
C CYS A 137 -7.01 8.74 -4.99
N MET A 138 -6.06 7.82 -5.07
CA MET A 138 -5.62 7.25 -6.34
C MET A 138 -6.33 5.93 -6.60
N ALA A 139 -6.90 5.78 -7.80
CA ALA A 139 -7.45 4.52 -8.29
C ALA A 139 -6.57 3.95 -9.41
N LYS A 140 -6.13 2.73 -9.26
CA LYS A 140 -5.30 2.00 -10.23
C LYS A 140 -5.66 0.52 -10.28
N THR A 141 -4.90 -0.29 -11.04
CA THR A 141 -5.03 -1.75 -11.03
C THR A 141 -4.70 -2.35 -9.65
N PRO A 142 -5.44 -3.36 -9.17
CA PRO A 142 -5.18 -4.03 -7.91
C PRO A 142 -3.98 -4.98 -7.95
N LEU A 143 -3.43 -5.29 -9.13
CA LEU A 143 -2.45 -6.36 -9.32
C LEU A 143 -0.99 -5.89 -9.25
N SER A 144 -0.75 -4.59 -9.13
CA SER A 144 0.58 -4.02 -9.24
C SER A 144 0.64 -2.60 -8.66
N PHE A 145 1.84 -2.10 -8.40
CA PHE A 145 2.09 -0.69 -8.15
C PHE A 145 2.07 0.16 -9.44
N SER A 146 2.13 -0.47 -10.62
CA SER A 146 1.99 0.23 -11.90
C SER A 146 0.51 0.31 -12.33
N ASP A 147 0.21 1.19 -13.29
CA ASP A 147 -1.08 1.25 -13.98
C ASP A 147 -1.13 0.35 -15.23
N ASP A 148 0.00 -0.25 -15.61
CA ASP A 148 0.07 -1.25 -16.68
C ASP A 148 -0.21 -2.66 -16.12
N PRO A 149 -1.29 -3.34 -16.54
CA PRO A 149 -1.63 -4.68 -16.06
C PRO A 149 -0.60 -5.76 -16.44
N LYS A 150 0.33 -5.47 -17.33
CA LYS A 150 1.43 -6.37 -17.70
C LYS A 150 2.61 -6.27 -16.73
N LEU A 151 2.79 -5.13 -16.08
CA LEU A 151 3.83 -4.89 -15.08
C LEU A 151 3.30 -5.21 -13.70
N LYS A 152 3.33 -6.48 -13.32
CA LYS A 152 2.79 -6.98 -12.05
C LYS A 152 3.73 -6.72 -10.86
N GLY A 153 3.18 -6.76 -9.65
CA GLY A 153 3.94 -6.68 -8.40
C GLY A 153 4.50 -5.28 -8.15
N ALA A 154 5.75 -5.19 -7.78
CA ALA A 154 6.49 -3.95 -7.50
C ALA A 154 7.56 -3.68 -8.58
N PRO A 155 7.16 -3.25 -9.78
CA PRO A 155 8.11 -2.96 -10.86
C PRO A 155 8.94 -1.72 -10.55
N ASP A 156 10.05 -1.59 -11.27
CA ASP A 156 10.90 -0.41 -11.28
C ASP A 156 10.83 0.31 -12.63
N ASN A 157 11.23 1.58 -12.66
CA ASN A 157 11.38 2.36 -13.89
C ASN A 157 10.11 2.47 -14.76
N PHE A 158 8.95 2.63 -14.15
CA PHE A 158 7.68 2.78 -14.85
C PHE A 158 7.10 4.18 -14.66
N ASP A 159 6.21 4.56 -15.55
CA ASP A 159 5.44 5.80 -15.48
C ASP A 159 3.99 5.49 -15.06
N ILE A 160 3.36 6.43 -14.34
CA ILE A 160 1.93 6.35 -14.04
C ILE A 160 1.19 7.36 -14.91
N HIS A 161 0.11 6.92 -15.56
CA HIS A 161 -0.72 7.74 -16.45
C HIS A 161 -2.01 8.15 -15.76
N ILE A 162 -2.16 9.44 -15.49
CA ILE A 162 -3.39 10.02 -14.96
C ILE A 162 -4.36 10.29 -16.12
N LYS A 163 -5.36 9.44 -16.25
CA LYS A 163 -6.34 9.51 -17.35
C LYS A 163 -7.42 10.56 -17.13
N ARG A 164 -7.83 10.72 -15.88
CA ARG A 164 -8.85 11.68 -15.46
C ARG A 164 -8.77 11.94 -13.97
N ILE A 165 -9.30 13.07 -13.56
CA ILE A 165 -9.42 13.49 -12.16
C ILE A 165 -10.90 13.72 -11.87
N ASN A 166 -11.41 13.10 -10.82
CA ASN A 166 -12.82 13.24 -10.43
C ASN A 166 -12.90 13.92 -9.05
N LEU A 167 -13.94 14.72 -8.87
CA LEU A 167 -14.20 15.37 -7.60
C LEU A 167 -15.25 14.58 -6.80
N SER A 168 -14.92 14.23 -5.57
CA SER A 168 -15.85 13.71 -4.57
C SER A 168 -16.09 14.77 -3.49
N HIS A 169 -16.94 15.74 -3.80
CA HIS A 169 -17.14 16.95 -3.01
C HIS A 169 -17.55 16.65 -1.55
N GLY A 170 -18.52 15.75 -1.36
CA GLY A 170 -19.03 15.40 -0.04
C GLY A 170 -17.99 14.74 0.88
N ALA A 171 -17.04 14.00 0.29
CA ALA A 171 -15.96 13.37 1.02
C ALA A 171 -14.68 14.23 1.08
N LYS A 172 -14.65 15.39 0.42
CA LYS A 172 -13.47 16.25 0.25
C LYS A 172 -12.25 15.52 -0.34
N PHE A 173 -12.49 14.69 -1.35
CA PHE A 173 -11.47 13.95 -2.08
C PHE A 173 -11.47 14.29 -3.57
N ILE A 174 -10.28 14.21 -4.13
CA ILE A 174 -10.00 14.25 -5.56
C ILE A 174 -9.34 12.94 -5.97
#